data_7f0406093b4681275585b62b3e185d65
#
_entry.id   7f0406093b4681275585b62b3e185d65
#
_cell.length_a   1.000
_cell.length_b   1.000
_cell.length_c   1.000
_cell.angle_alpha   90.00
_cell.angle_beta   90.00
_cell.angle_gamma   90.00
#
_symmetry.space_group_name_H-M   'P 1'
#
loop_
_entity.id
_entity.type
_entity.pdbx_description
1 polymer ?
#
loop_
_entity_poly.entity_id
_entity_poly.type
_entity_poly.pdbx_seq_one_letter_code
_entity_poly.pdbx_strand_id
1 'polypeptide(L)'
;MKKIYSVALNLHDHNTYDGVFHNQRERYTRFKHNLPYKAEAYAHQSDILDPGDYRLNKEFVEEYFKKTTDVLAFTYTYGGIRMCKDILPQGVLEYDHKKLFDHYYKDGYYYIDHHQSHATYAFLNSGFKQSDILAIDGIGSKYRCVFYDKDQNMHDLSDKLPIGWLWNHMSNLTGFGTLGASKLMGLVAYGKYSPYYYNVFETILAGPITEKKQKHFKEIKINEYGKYDLAHTLQVFTEDLIKKYVYPLKTCDNFCIAGGVAYNGYLNEQFTKHYENVYIPPAVGDEGQALGTYQHADYVLNNNIHKTEVFAGKEYEYNIGEKADYKMIAQSIADGKNVGWFQGKSESGNRALGNRSILADPRNPDIKDIINHTIKMREDFRPFAPVVLEEHYKEYFDTRLPSPFMSRICQVKSDKVPGITHKDNTARIQTVNKSQNEKLYNIINEFYKITGIPMLLNTSFNSQDPIVETPDNAIKTFKRTALDILVINDRVMCK
;
A
#
# COMPACT_ATOMS: atom_id res chain seq x y z
N MET A 1 25.18 -18.05 10.29
CA MET A 1 24.17 -17.41 9.44
C MET A 1 24.83 -16.32 8.61
N LYS A 2 24.54 -16.27 7.31
CA LYS A 2 25.00 -15.17 6.45
C LYS A 2 24.25 -13.89 6.84
N LYS A 3 24.97 -12.77 6.97
CA LYS A 3 24.36 -11.46 7.16
C LYS A 3 23.87 -10.93 5.82
N ILE A 4 22.60 -10.60 5.73
CA ILE A 4 21.91 -10.19 4.51
C ILE A 4 21.53 -8.72 4.64
N TYR A 5 21.73 -7.98 3.58
CA TYR A 5 21.16 -6.64 3.37
C TYR A 5 20.39 -6.65 2.07
N SER A 6 19.15 -6.17 2.08
CA SER A 6 18.30 -6.18 0.90
C SER A 6 17.96 -4.78 0.40
N VAL A 7 17.82 -4.66 -0.90
CA VAL A 7 17.46 -3.41 -1.57
C VAL A 7 16.47 -3.67 -2.72
N ALA A 8 15.48 -2.81 -2.83
CA ALA A 8 14.58 -2.77 -3.98
C ALA A 8 15.02 -1.69 -4.97
N LEU A 9 15.41 -2.13 -6.16
CA LEU A 9 15.89 -1.29 -7.25
C LEU A 9 14.73 -0.94 -8.19
N ASN A 10 13.73 -0.24 -7.68
CA ASN A 10 12.55 0.15 -8.42
C ASN A 10 12.73 1.52 -9.09
N LEU A 11 11.87 1.85 -10.05
CA LEU A 11 11.86 3.18 -10.66
C LEU A 11 11.41 4.26 -9.65
N HIS A 12 10.56 3.89 -8.71
CA HIS A 12 10.03 4.70 -7.61
C HIS A 12 9.92 3.83 -6.34
N ASP A 13 9.55 4.43 -5.21
CA ASP A 13 9.31 3.74 -3.93
C ASP A 13 10.51 2.91 -3.45
N HIS A 14 11.72 3.49 -3.55
CA HIS A 14 12.95 2.85 -3.10
C HIS A 14 12.92 2.51 -1.62
N ASN A 15 13.32 1.30 -1.29
CA ASN A 15 13.39 0.86 0.10
C ASN A 15 14.52 -0.15 0.34
N THR A 16 14.92 -0.26 1.61
CA THR A 16 15.96 -1.20 2.05
C THR A 16 15.56 -1.84 3.37
N TYR A 17 16.10 -3.02 3.64
CA TYR A 17 15.86 -3.73 4.88
C TYR A 17 17.10 -4.53 5.31
N ASP A 18 17.43 -4.48 6.60
CA ASP A 18 18.61 -5.14 7.21
C ASP A 18 18.23 -6.28 8.17
N GLY A 19 16.99 -6.68 8.21
CA GLY A 19 16.44 -7.68 9.12
C GLY A 19 15.71 -7.08 10.32
N VAL A 20 15.87 -5.77 10.57
CA VAL A 20 15.26 -5.05 11.70
C VAL A 20 14.61 -3.75 11.27
N PHE A 21 15.33 -2.95 10.47
CA PHE A 21 14.90 -1.62 10.07
C PHE A 21 14.50 -1.54 8.60
N HIS A 22 13.24 -1.13 8.36
CA HIS A 22 12.69 -0.87 7.04
C HIS A 22 12.77 0.62 6.71
N ASN A 23 13.64 0.97 5.78
CA ASN A 23 13.81 2.34 5.31
C ASN A 23 12.99 2.59 4.03
N GLN A 24 11.86 3.25 4.18
CA GLN A 24 11.06 3.78 3.07
C GLN A 24 11.57 5.18 2.72
N ARG A 25 12.41 5.27 1.69
CA ARG A 25 13.18 6.48 1.37
C ARG A 25 12.33 7.74 1.21
N GLU A 26 11.13 7.66 0.63
CA GLU A 26 10.24 8.81 0.45
C GLU A 26 9.92 9.53 1.76
N ARG A 27 9.83 8.80 2.89
CA ARG A 27 9.53 9.38 4.20
C ARG A 27 10.65 10.28 4.72
N TYR A 28 11.89 9.97 4.36
CA TYR A 28 13.08 10.75 4.76
C TYR A 28 13.38 11.88 3.79
N THR A 29 13.26 11.65 2.48
CA THR A 29 13.46 12.68 1.46
C THR A 29 12.34 13.69 1.39
N ARG A 30 11.15 13.33 1.89
CA ARG A 30 9.91 14.12 1.83
C ARG A 30 9.36 14.33 0.42
N PHE A 31 9.79 13.50 -0.54
CA PHE A 31 9.23 13.45 -1.90
C PHE A 31 8.44 12.16 -2.08
N LYS A 32 7.13 12.28 -2.40
CA LYS A 32 6.29 11.11 -2.71
C LYS A 32 6.87 10.34 -3.87
N HIS A 33 6.87 9.01 -3.74
CA HIS A 33 7.46 8.10 -4.71
C HIS A 33 8.91 8.43 -5.05
N ASN A 34 9.64 9.10 -4.14
CA ASN A 34 10.99 9.64 -4.36
C ASN A 34 11.11 10.57 -5.57
N LEU A 35 10.02 11.17 -6.02
CA LEU A 35 9.97 12.13 -7.11
C LEU A 35 9.70 13.54 -6.57
N PRO A 36 10.39 14.60 -7.06
CA PRO A 36 10.05 15.97 -6.72
C PRO A 36 8.63 16.29 -7.21
N TYR A 37 7.94 17.17 -6.47
CA TYR A 37 6.53 17.53 -6.71
C TYR A 37 6.22 17.90 -8.18
N LYS A 38 7.17 18.55 -8.88
CA LYS A 38 7.03 18.90 -10.30
C LYS A 38 7.19 17.70 -11.25
N ALA A 39 7.80 16.60 -10.82
CA ALA A 39 8.03 15.44 -11.66
C ALA A 39 6.83 14.47 -11.67
N GLU A 40 5.92 14.51 -10.69
CA GLU A 40 4.65 13.77 -10.75
C GLU A 40 3.82 14.11 -12.00
N ALA A 41 3.89 15.37 -12.46
CA ALA A 41 3.22 15.81 -13.69
C ALA A 41 3.92 15.32 -14.97
N TYR A 42 5.18 14.93 -14.89
CA TYR A 42 6.02 14.54 -16.04
C TYR A 42 6.35 13.05 -16.09
N ALA A 43 5.85 12.24 -15.16
CA ALA A 43 6.06 10.79 -15.14
C ALA A 43 5.56 10.06 -16.42
N HIS A 44 4.98 10.80 -17.36
CA HIS A 44 4.48 10.32 -18.65
C HIS A 44 5.49 10.36 -19.79
N GLN A 45 6.62 11.02 -19.60
CA GLN A 45 7.63 11.12 -20.64
C GLN A 45 8.89 10.40 -20.16
N SER A 46 9.06 9.18 -20.62
CA SER A 46 10.22 8.31 -20.37
C SER A 46 11.57 8.99 -20.66
N ASP A 47 11.56 10.14 -21.33
CA ASP A 47 12.74 10.83 -21.85
C ASP A 47 13.17 12.07 -21.05
N ILE A 48 12.39 12.52 -20.03
CA ILE A 48 12.61 13.83 -19.40
C ILE A 48 13.17 13.75 -17.98
N LEU A 49 13.23 12.58 -17.40
CA LEU A 49 13.73 12.45 -16.05
C LEU A 49 15.25 12.24 -16.09
N ASP A 50 16.01 13.29 -15.78
CA ASP A 50 17.45 13.19 -15.55
C ASP A 50 17.70 12.19 -14.40
N PRO A 51 18.43 11.10 -14.64
CA PRO A 51 18.75 10.11 -13.63
C PRO A 51 19.52 10.66 -12.43
N GLY A 52 20.10 11.87 -12.51
CA GLY A 52 21.01 12.43 -11.52
C GLY A 52 20.37 12.89 -10.21
N ASP A 53 19.14 13.39 -10.22
CA ASP A 53 18.67 14.23 -9.11
C ASP A 53 17.97 13.53 -7.95
N TYR A 54 17.41 12.30 -8.12
CA TYR A 54 16.58 11.70 -7.05
C TYR A 54 16.31 10.22 -7.20
N ARG A 55 17.02 9.52 -8.05
CA ARG A 55 16.86 8.11 -8.33
C ARG A 55 18.01 7.32 -7.74
N LEU A 56 17.86 6.02 -7.89
CA LEU A 56 18.97 5.09 -7.81
C LEU A 56 20.05 5.53 -8.80
N ASN A 57 20.86 6.49 -8.40
CA ASN A 57 22.10 6.77 -9.10
C ASN A 57 23.13 5.70 -8.72
N LYS A 58 24.17 5.60 -9.51
CA LYS A 58 25.28 4.68 -9.26
C LYS A 58 25.84 4.84 -7.84
N GLU A 59 25.96 6.07 -7.34
CA GLU A 59 26.48 6.41 -6.00
C GLU A 59 25.58 5.86 -4.89
N PHE A 60 24.26 5.97 -5.02
CA PHE A 60 23.30 5.40 -4.06
C PHE A 60 23.43 3.87 -4.00
N VAL A 61 23.46 3.22 -5.16
CA VAL A 61 23.63 1.77 -5.24
C VAL A 61 25.00 1.38 -4.65
N GLU A 62 26.09 2.04 -5.02
CA GLU A 62 27.42 1.77 -4.48
C GLU A 62 27.52 2.02 -2.97
N GLU A 63 26.85 3.04 -2.44
CA GLU A 63 26.82 3.30 -0.99
C GLU A 63 26.17 2.14 -0.24
N TYR A 64 25.06 1.61 -0.75
CA TYR A 64 24.38 0.46 -0.13
C TYR A 64 25.17 -0.83 -0.34
N PHE A 65 25.77 -1.05 -1.49
CA PHE A 65 26.62 -2.22 -1.76
C PHE A 65 27.85 -2.27 -0.85
N LYS A 66 28.43 -1.13 -0.48
CA LYS A 66 29.59 -1.04 0.45
C LYS A 66 29.24 -1.35 1.90
N LYS A 67 27.96 -1.33 2.29
CA LYS A 67 27.51 -1.66 3.66
C LYS A 67 27.31 -3.15 3.88
N THR A 68 27.46 -3.96 2.84
CA THR A 68 27.16 -5.39 2.92
C THR A 68 28.22 -6.14 3.66
N THR A 69 27.74 -7.08 4.37
CA THR A 69 28.46 -8.01 5.20
C THR A 69 28.85 -9.25 4.41
N ASP A 70 27.85 -10.12 4.09
CA ASP A 70 28.07 -11.39 3.39
C ASP A 70 27.29 -11.47 2.07
N VAL A 71 26.06 -10.93 2.04
CA VAL A 71 25.14 -11.04 0.92
C VAL A 71 24.39 -9.73 0.70
N LEU A 72 24.40 -9.24 -0.53
CA LEU A 72 23.46 -8.24 -1.03
C LEU A 72 22.34 -8.92 -1.77
N ALA A 73 21.15 -8.91 -1.19
CA ALA A 73 19.94 -9.38 -1.84
C ALA A 73 19.24 -8.23 -2.55
N PHE A 74 18.78 -8.44 -3.79
CA PHE A 74 18.10 -7.41 -4.55
C PHE A 74 17.00 -7.95 -5.46
N THR A 75 16.06 -7.06 -5.75
CA THR A 75 15.06 -7.18 -6.80
C THR A 75 14.94 -5.87 -7.56
N TYR A 76 14.33 -5.87 -8.74
CA TYR A 76 14.21 -4.67 -9.55
C TYR A 76 12.95 -4.66 -10.43
N THR A 77 12.53 -3.46 -10.87
CA THR A 77 11.63 -3.29 -12.00
C THR A 77 12.41 -3.13 -13.30
N TYR A 78 11.76 -3.36 -14.45
CA TYR A 78 12.36 -3.18 -15.78
C TYR A 78 12.99 -1.80 -15.97
N GLY A 79 12.39 -0.75 -15.41
CA GLY A 79 12.99 0.60 -15.41
C GLY A 79 14.22 0.70 -14.52
N GLY A 80 14.21 0.06 -13.35
CA GLY A 80 15.33 0.05 -12.40
C GLY A 80 16.56 -0.64 -12.97
N ILE A 81 16.40 -1.75 -13.70
CA ILE A 81 17.53 -2.48 -14.31
C ILE A 81 18.30 -1.65 -15.34
N ARG A 82 17.60 -0.83 -16.13
CA ARG A 82 18.26 0.05 -17.12
C ARG A 82 19.25 1.01 -16.48
N MET A 83 19.00 1.40 -15.22
CA MET A 83 19.84 2.32 -14.47
C MET A 83 21.00 1.61 -13.74
N CYS A 84 20.89 0.32 -13.52
CA CYS A 84 21.83 -0.48 -12.75
C CYS A 84 22.54 -1.59 -13.55
N LYS A 85 22.31 -1.69 -14.87
CA LYS A 85 22.85 -2.78 -15.71
C LYS A 85 24.37 -2.95 -15.62
N ASP A 86 25.10 -1.84 -15.40
CA ASP A 86 26.56 -1.85 -15.29
C ASP A 86 27.06 -2.31 -13.92
N ILE A 87 26.16 -2.46 -12.96
CA ILE A 87 26.44 -2.86 -11.58
C ILE A 87 25.99 -4.30 -11.31
N LEU A 88 25.02 -4.80 -12.12
CA LEU A 88 24.42 -6.11 -11.90
C LEU A 88 25.31 -7.24 -12.40
N PRO A 89 25.36 -8.39 -11.68
CA PRO A 89 26.07 -9.56 -12.15
C PRO A 89 25.58 -10.07 -13.52
N GLN A 90 26.52 -10.54 -14.34
CA GLN A 90 26.16 -11.16 -15.61
C GLN A 90 25.27 -12.40 -15.39
N GLY A 91 24.25 -12.55 -16.21
CA GLY A 91 23.30 -13.67 -16.16
C GLY A 91 22.02 -13.41 -15.33
N VAL A 92 21.93 -12.29 -14.57
CA VAL A 92 20.69 -11.92 -13.84
C VAL A 92 19.50 -11.76 -14.76
N LEU A 93 19.72 -11.16 -15.94
CA LEU A 93 18.65 -10.89 -16.93
C LEU A 93 18.11 -12.16 -17.61
N GLU A 94 18.92 -13.21 -17.66
CA GLU A 94 18.63 -14.45 -18.36
C GLU A 94 18.02 -15.50 -17.45
N TYR A 95 17.99 -15.23 -16.12
CA TYR A 95 17.49 -16.20 -15.15
C TYR A 95 15.97 -16.41 -15.30
N ASP A 96 15.56 -17.67 -15.39
CA ASP A 96 14.16 -18.07 -15.57
C ASP A 96 13.61 -18.68 -14.27
N HIS A 97 12.73 -17.92 -13.61
CA HIS A 97 12.08 -18.33 -12.35
C HIS A 97 10.85 -19.21 -12.64
N LYS A 98 10.78 -20.39 -12.04
CA LYS A 98 9.67 -21.34 -12.24
C LYS A 98 8.90 -21.67 -10.97
N LYS A 99 9.51 -21.43 -9.82
CA LYS A 99 8.93 -21.65 -8.50
C LYS A 99 9.14 -20.44 -7.60
N LEU A 100 8.37 -20.34 -6.51
CA LEU A 100 8.41 -19.20 -5.59
C LEU A 100 9.81 -18.92 -5.03
N PHE A 101 10.60 -19.96 -4.75
CA PHE A 101 11.93 -19.81 -4.16
C PHE A 101 13.09 -20.02 -5.16
N ASP A 102 12.83 -19.96 -6.46
CA ASP A 102 13.90 -19.90 -7.46
C ASP A 102 14.66 -18.58 -7.33
N HIS A 103 15.98 -18.62 -7.52
CA HIS A 103 16.84 -17.46 -7.33
C HIS A 103 18.13 -17.56 -8.13
N TYR A 104 18.79 -16.40 -8.31
CA TYR A 104 20.14 -16.32 -8.84
C TYR A 104 21.10 -15.93 -7.70
N TYR A 105 22.19 -16.68 -7.49
CA TYR A 105 23.20 -16.37 -6.50
C TYR A 105 24.61 -16.53 -7.08
N LYS A 106 25.37 -15.45 -7.06
CA LYS A 106 26.76 -15.44 -7.50
C LYS A 106 27.56 -14.33 -6.81
N ASP A 107 28.75 -14.66 -6.33
CA ASP A 107 29.74 -13.71 -5.80
C ASP A 107 29.19 -12.76 -4.69
N GLY A 108 28.34 -13.28 -3.81
CA GLY A 108 27.68 -12.49 -2.75
C GLY A 108 26.44 -11.71 -3.19
N TYR A 109 26.09 -11.74 -4.47
CA TYR A 109 24.87 -11.12 -5.00
C TYR A 109 23.75 -12.15 -5.10
N TYR A 110 22.61 -11.80 -4.49
CA TYR A 110 21.42 -12.63 -4.47
C TYR A 110 20.28 -11.91 -5.18
N TYR A 111 19.75 -12.51 -6.24
CA TYR A 111 18.66 -11.91 -7.01
C TYR A 111 17.43 -12.80 -7.01
N ILE A 112 16.27 -12.17 -6.85
CA ILE A 112 14.96 -12.77 -7.09
C ILE A 112 14.11 -11.88 -8.00
N ASP A 113 13.16 -12.51 -8.69
CA ASP A 113 12.20 -11.77 -9.51
C ASP A 113 11.31 -10.84 -8.65
N HIS A 114 10.89 -9.74 -9.23
CA HIS A 114 10.04 -8.73 -8.60
C HIS A 114 8.75 -9.35 -8.02
N HIS A 115 8.05 -10.20 -8.78
CA HIS A 115 6.82 -10.83 -8.33
C HIS A 115 7.06 -11.91 -7.28
N GLN A 116 8.21 -12.59 -7.31
CA GLN A 116 8.61 -13.49 -6.23
C GLN A 116 8.84 -12.74 -4.92
N SER A 117 9.43 -11.55 -4.97
CA SER A 117 9.61 -10.73 -3.77
C SER A 117 8.25 -10.39 -3.13
N HIS A 118 7.28 -9.92 -3.93
CA HIS A 118 5.91 -9.69 -3.46
C HIS A 118 5.26 -10.96 -2.89
N ALA A 119 5.34 -12.07 -3.61
CA ALA A 119 4.74 -13.34 -3.21
C ALA A 119 5.36 -13.88 -1.91
N THR A 120 6.70 -13.82 -1.79
CA THR A 120 7.42 -14.25 -0.60
C THR A 120 7.03 -13.41 0.61
N TYR A 121 6.97 -12.08 0.46
CA TYR A 121 6.56 -11.18 1.53
C TYR A 121 5.16 -11.51 2.05
N ALA A 122 4.20 -11.74 1.16
CA ALA A 122 2.86 -12.13 1.56
C ALA A 122 2.84 -13.52 2.22
N PHE A 123 3.49 -14.50 1.62
CA PHE A 123 3.44 -15.89 2.09
C PHE A 123 4.11 -16.08 3.45
N LEU A 124 5.35 -15.65 3.63
CA LEU A 124 6.10 -15.90 4.86
C LEU A 124 5.53 -15.15 6.06
N ASN A 125 4.89 -13.99 5.85
CA ASN A 125 4.25 -13.26 6.93
C ASN A 125 2.84 -13.78 7.26
N SER A 126 2.17 -14.50 6.35
CA SER A 126 0.83 -15.05 6.58
C SER A 126 0.80 -16.08 7.71
N GLY A 127 1.89 -16.81 7.90
CA GLY A 127 1.95 -17.96 8.80
C GLY A 127 1.31 -19.23 8.22
N PHE A 128 0.85 -19.23 6.98
CA PHE A 128 0.29 -20.40 6.32
C PHE A 128 1.40 -21.41 5.96
N LYS A 129 1.10 -22.69 6.10
CA LYS A 129 2.00 -23.76 5.64
C LYS A 129 1.95 -23.93 4.13
N GLN A 130 0.78 -23.74 3.55
CA GLN A 130 0.51 -23.76 2.12
C GLN A 130 -0.51 -22.67 1.79
N SER A 131 -0.38 -22.04 0.63
CA SER A 131 -1.28 -21.00 0.17
C SER A 131 -1.23 -20.88 -1.34
N ASP A 132 -2.36 -20.56 -1.96
CA ASP A 132 -2.38 -19.92 -3.27
C ASP A 132 -1.91 -18.47 -3.10
N ILE A 133 -1.09 -17.96 -4.03
CA ILE A 133 -0.49 -16.63 -3.91
C ILE A 133 -0.66 -15.89 -5.23
N LEU A 134 -1.22 -14.68 -5.19
CA LEU A 134 -1.31 -13.79 -6.34
C LEU A 134 -0.35 -12.60 -6.15
N ALA A 135 0.67 -12.50 -6.98
CA ALA A 135 1.51 -11.32 -7.11
C ALA A 135 1.10 -10.55 -8.37
N ILE A 136 0.51 -9.35 -8.20
CA ILE A 136 -0.09 -8.60 -9.31
C ILE A 136 0.24 -7.12 -9.21
N ASP A 137 0.89 -6.59 -10.26
CA ASP A 137 1.39 -5.23 -10.29
C ASP A 137 1.15 -4.53 -11.65
N GLY A 138 1.56 -3.27 -11.76
CA GLY A 138 1.56 -2.52 -13.01
C GLY A 138 2.59 -3.06 -14.00
N ILE A 139 3.82 -3.23 -13.54
CA ILE A 139 4.95 -3.82 -14.25
C ILE A 139 6.03 -4.23 -13.25
N GLY A 140 6.57 -5.43 -13.37
CA GLY A 140 7.74 -5.87 -12.62
C GLY A 140 9.00 -5.92 -13.47
N SER A 141 9.91 -6.81 -13.14
CA SER A 141 11.12 -7.09 -13.93
C SER A 141 10.79 -7.78 -15.25
N LYS A 142 9.94 -8.81 -15.20
CA LYS A 142 9.57 -9.65 -16.34
C LYS A 142 8.05 -9.81 -16.47
N TYR A 143 7.35 -9.92 -15.37
CA TYR A 143 5.91 -10.21 -15.30
C TYR A 143 5.08 -8.99 -14.90
N ARG A 144 3.74 -9.10 -15.03
CA ARG A 144 2.73 -8.19 -14.49
C ARG A 144 1.83 -8.87 -13.48
N CYS A 145 1.59 -10.15 -13.68
CA CYS A 145 0.72 -10.95 -12.82
C CYS A 145 1.21 -12.40 -12.82
N VAL A 146 1.48 -12.91 -11.62
CA VAL A 146 1.90 -14.30 -11.40
C VAL A 146 1.02 -14.90 -10.30
N PHE A 147 0.55 -16.12 -10.55
CA PHE A 147 -0.11 -16.93 -9.54
C PHE A 147 0.79 -18.11 -9.17
N TYR A 148 0.99 -18.36 -7.89
CA TYR A 148 1.63 -19.55 -7.38
C TYR A 148 0.57 -20.42 -6.71
N ASP A 149 0.50 -21.70 -7.09
CA ASP A 149 -0.38 -22.66 -6.45
C ASP A 149 0.17 -23.10 -5.08
N LYS A 150 -0.60 -23.91 -4.33
CA LYS A 150 -0.19 -24.42 -3.01
C LYS A 150 1.15 -25.17 -3.02
N ASP A 151 1.55 -25.74 -4.15
CA ASP A 151 2.79 -26.48 -4.35
C ASP A 151 3.91 -25.59 -4.91
N GLN A 152 3.66 -24.25 -4.94
CA GLN A 152 4.57 -23.18 -5.37
C GLN A 152 4.92 -23.21 -6.87
N ASN A 153 4.15 -23.89 -7.71
CA ASN A 153 4.32 -23.84 -9.14
C ASN A 153 3.79 -22.50 -9.67
N MET A 154 4.56 -21.86 -10.53
CA MET A 154 4.28 -20.56 -11.08
C MET A 154 3.38 -20.65 -12.32
N HIS A 155 2.34 -19.84 -12.37
CA HIS A 155 1.46 -19.62 -13.50
C HIS A 155 1.53 -18.15 -13.95
N ASP A 156 2.14 -17.89 -15.11
CA ASP A 156 2.19 -16.54 -15.67
C ASP A 156 0.83 -16.14 -16.24
N LEU A 157 0.26 -15.09 -15.68
CA LEU A 157 -1.02 -14.51 -16.08
C LEU A 157 -0.86 -13.11 -16.69
N SER A 158 0.34 -12.67 -17.00
CA SER A 158 0.67 -11.28 -17.39
C SER A 158 -0.11 -10.80 -18.61
N ASP A 159 -0.32 -11.68 -19.62
CA ASP A 159 -1.08 -11.34 -20.82
C ASP A 159 -2.59 -11.36 -20.60
N LYS A 160 -3.07 -12.14 -19.62
CA LYS A 160 -4.50 -12.28 -19.29
C LYS A 160 -4.97 -11.23 -18.29
N LEU A 161 -4.10 -10.78 -17.39
CA LEU A 161 -4.40 -9.90 -16.26
C LEU A 161 -3.45 -8.69 -16.18
N PRO A 162 -3.37 -7.84 -17.22
CA PRO A 162 -2.58 -6.60 -17.15
C PRO A 162 -3.34 -5.50 -16.37
N ILE A 163 -3.94 -5.86 -15.22
CA ILE A 163 -4.86 -5.02 -14.43
C ILE A 163 -4.15 -3.76 -13.96
N GLY A 164 -2.98 -3.87 -13.32
CA GLY A 164 -2.26 -2.70 -12.82
C GLY A 164 -1.89 -1.73 -13.93
N TRP A 165 -1.45 -2.25 -15.09
CA TRP A 165 -1.21 -1.45 -16.28
C TRP A 165 -2.47 -0.73 -16.75
N LEU A 166 -3.63 -1.42 -16.80
CA LEU A 166 -4.90 -0.84 -17.22
C LEU A 166 -5.34 0.29 -16.26
N TRP A 167 -5.26 0.06 -14.94
CA TRP A 167 -5.58 1.08 -13.93
C TRP A 167 -4.69 2.33 -14.07
N ASN A 168 -3.39 2.17 -14.30
CA ASN A 168 -2.47 3.28 -14.50
C ASN A 168 -2.81 4.10 -15.75
N HIS A 169 -3.19 3.43 -16.86
CA HIS A 169 -3.60 4.12 -18.08
C HIS A 169 -4.94 4.87 -17.90
N MET A 170 -5.92 4.25 -17.27
CA MET A 170 -7.20 4.91 -16.99
C MET A 170 -7.03 6.08 -16.02
N SER A 171 -6.16 5.94 -15.02
CA SER A 171 -5.79 7.02 -14.12
C SER A 171 -5.19 8.21 -14.85
N ASN A 172 -4.33 7.93 -15.81
CA ASN A 172 -3.73 8.97 -16.67
C ASN A 172 -4.79 9.67 -17.53
N LEU A 173 -5.66 8.93 -18.19
CA LEU A 173 -6.75 9.47 -19.00
C LEU A 173 -7.74 10.33 -18.20
N THR A 174 -7.92 10.03 -16.92
CA THR A 174 -8.80 10.79 -16.02
C THR A 174 -8.13 12.00 -15.37
N GLY A 175 -6.86 12.28 -15.71
CA GLY A 175 -6.11 13.43 -15.24
C GLY A 175 -5.41 13.24 -13.89
N PHE A 176 -5.41 12.05 -13.32
CA PHE A 176 -4.73 11.76 -12.02
C PHE A 176 -3.26 11.38 -12.18
N GLY A 177 -2.78 11.22 -13.41
CA GLY A 177 -1.42 10.76 -13.68
C GLY A 177 -1.24 9.24 -13.54
N THR A 178 -0.09 8.72 -13.99
CA THR A 178 0.19 7.27 -14.03
C THR A 178 0.22 6.65 -12.63
N LEU A 179 0.67 7.37 -11.61
CA LEU A 179 0.70 6.90 -10.22
C LEU A 179 -0.60 7.22 -9.45
N GLY A 180 -1.65 7.70 -10.14
CA GLY A 180 -2.91 8.12 -9.56
C GLY A 180 -3.99 7.04 -9.45
N ALA A 181 -3.69 5.76 -9.70
CA ALA A 181 -4.67 4.66 -9.67
C ALA A 181 -5.47 4.61 -8.36
N SER A 182 -4.84 4.93 -7.22
CA SER A 182 -5.53 5.00 -5.92
C SER A 182 -6.53 6.18 -5.83
N LYS A 183 -6.32 7.27 -6.57
CA LYS A 183 -7.28 8.39 -6.68
C LYS A 183 -8.45 7.97 -7.55
N LEU A 184 -8.17 7.32 -8.69
CA LEU A 184 -9.20 6.77 -9.57
C LEU A 184 -10.09 5.77 -8.83
N MET A 185 -9.51 4.87 -8.00
CA MET A 185 -10.27 3.95 -7.16
C MET A 185 -11.21 4.68 -6.18
N GLY A 186 -10.83 5.88 -5.70
CA GLY A 186 -11.70 6.71 -4.86
C GLY A 186 -12.98 7.18 -5.56
N LEU A 187 -13.02 7.18 -6.90
CA LEU A 187 -14.21 7.55 -7.67
C LEU A 187 -15.19 6.39 -7.88
N VAL A 188 -14.81 5.15 -7.60
CA VAL A 188 -15.66 3.95 -7.78
C VAL A 188 -17.00 4.10 -7.08
N ALA A 189 -17.01 4.68 -5.86
CA ALA A 189 -18.21 4.91 -5.06
C ALA A 189 -19.21 5.93 -5.66
N TYR A 190 -18.80 6.69 -6.66
CA TYR A 190 -19.62 7.77 -7.25
C TYR A 190 -20.17 7.42 -8.62
N GLY A 191 -19.68 6.36 -9.27
CA GLY A 191 -20.05 5.97 -10.62
C GLY A 191 -21.07 4.84 -10.67
N LYS A 192 -21.50 4.53 -11.90
CA LYS A 192 -22.37 3.43 -12.24
C LYS A 192 -21.76 2.59 -13.35
N TYR A 193 -22.20 1.34 -13.47
CA TYR A 193 -21.80 0.46 -14.57
C TYR A 193 -22.17 1.05 -15.94
N SER A 194 -21.20 1.05 -16.87
CA SER A 194 -21.38 1.50 -18.25
C SER A 194 -20.96 0.39 -19.23
N PRO A 195 -21.90 -0.18 -20.02
CA PRO A 195 -21.57 -1.16 -21.06
C PRO A 195 -20.55 -0.62 -22.08
N TYR A 196 -20.60 0.69 -22.36
CA TYR A 196 -19.64 1.34 -23.25
C TYR A 196 -18.19 1.19 -22.76
N TYR A 197 -17.91 1.58 -21.51
CA TYR A 197 -16.57 1.43 -20.95
C TYR A 197 -16.15 -0.03 -20.79
N TYR A 198 -17.07 -0.90 -20.44
CA TYR A 198 -16.80 -2.33 -20.35
C TYR A 198 -16.31 -2.90 -21.69
N ASN A 199 -17.05 -2.64 -22.80
CA ASN A 199 -16.66 -3.04 -24.14
C ASN A 199 -15.32 -2.42 -24.58
N VAL A 200 -15.05 -1.18 -24.19
CA VAL A 200 -13.75 -0.54 -24.42
C VAL A 200 -12.63 -1.34 -23.76
N PHE A 201 -12.78 -1.74 -22.50
CA PHE A 201 -11.76 -2.51 -21.78
C PHE A 201 -11.57 -3.90 -22.41
N GLU A 202 -12.65 -4.60 -22.80
CA GLU A 202 -12.55 -5.86 -23.53
C GLU A 202 -11.77 -5.70 -24.85
N THR A 203 -12.08 -4.67 -25.63
CA THR A 203 -11.40 -4.38 -26.90
C THR A 203 -9.91 -4.10 -26.69
N ILE A 204 -9.58 -3.37 -25.64
CA ILE A 204 -8.20 -3.07 -25.28
C ILE A 204 -7.45 -4.35 -24.92
N LEU A 205 -8.04 -5.25 -24.16
CA LEU A 205 -7.39 -6.50 -23.74
C LEU A 205 -7.53 -7.64 -24.75
N ALA A 206 -8.30 -7.48 -25.82
CA ALA A 206 -8.40 -8.46 -26.90
C ALA A 206 -7.09 -8.55 -27.72
N GLY A 207 -6.15 -9.41 -27.29
CA GLY A 207 -4.84 -9.64 -27.91
C GLY A 207 -3.69 -8.77 -27.35
N PRO A 208 -2.47 -8.85 -27.89
CA PRO A 208 -1.30 -8.23 -27.30
C PRO A 208 -1.40 -6.70 -27.24
N ILE A 209 -0.79 -6.12 -26.19
CA ILE A 209 -0.73 -4.66 -25.98
C ILE A 209 0.30 -4.08 -26.96
N THR A 210 -0.17 -3.55 -28.08
CA THR A 210 0.64 -2.93 -29.13
C THR A 210 0.60 -1.40 -29.04
N GLU A 211 1.56 -0.71 -29.67
CA GLU A 211 1.55 0.75 -29.81
C GLU A 211 0.25 1.29 -30.44
N LYS A 212 -0.33 0.53 -31.39
CA LYS A 212 -1.60 0.88 -32.03
C LYS A 212 -2.75 0.89 -31.01
N LYS A 213 -2.76 -0.05 -30.06
CA LYS A 213 -3.72 -0.07 -28.95
C LYS A 213 -3.51 1.08 -27.97
N GLN A 214 -2.26 1.43 -27.67
CA GLN A 214 -1.95 2.60 -26.86
C GLN A 214 -2.46 3.92 -27.50
N LYS A 215 -2.43 4.01 -28.84
CA LYS A 215 -3.02 5.13 -29.58
C LYS A 215 -4.54 5.19 -29.41
N HIS A 216 -5.21 4.05 -29.41
CA HIS A 216 -6.68 3.96 -29.24
C HIS A 216 -7.15 4.48 -27.86
N PHE A 217 -6.32 4.36 -26.81
CA PHE A 217 -6.61 4.98 -25.51
C PHE A 217 -6.76 6.49 -25.59
N LYS A 218 -5.97 7.17 -26.42
CA LYS A 218 -6.04 8.63 -26.57
C LYS A 218 -7.33 9.09 -27.26
N GLU A 219 -8.06 8.19 -27.90
CA GLU A 219 -9.33 8.45 -28.57
C GLU A 219 -10.55 8.29 -27.66
N ILE A 220 -10.37 7.70 -26.46
CA ILE A 220 -11.45 7.58 -25.48
C ILE A 220 -11.79 8.96 -24.95
N LYS A 221 -12.94 9.48 -25.35
CA LYS A 221 -13.45 10.77 -24.84
C LYS A 221 -14.09 10.56 -23.47
N ILE A 222 -13.46 11.10 -22.44
CA ILE A 222 -13.98 11.12 -21.08
C ILE A 222 -14.48 12.54 -20.81
N ASN A 223 -15.79 12.71 -20.63
CA ASN A 223 -16.32 13.96 -20.11
C ASN A 223 -16.19 14.00 -18.59
N GLU A 224 -16.44 15.17 -17.98
CA GLU A 224 -16.25 15.36 -16.54
C GLU A 224 -17.00 14.36 -15.65
N TYR A 225 -18.20 13.95 -16.06
CA TYR A 225 -19.01 12.94 -15.34
C TYR A 225 -18.62 11.50 -15.71
N GLY A 226 -18.12 11.28 -16.92
CA GLY A 226 -17.74 9.95 -17.41
C GLY A 226 -16.60 9.29 -16.62
N LYS A 227 -15.75 10.05 -15.92
CA LYS A 227 -14.67 9.51 -15.08
C LYS A 227 -15.18 8.66 -13.91
N TYR A 228 -16.37 8.97 -13.37
CA TYR A 228 -16.98 8.20 -12.28
C TYR A 228 -17.46 6.83 -12.79
N ASP A 229 -18.21 6.82 -13.90
CA ASP A 229 -18.70 5.58 -14.50
C ASP A 229 -17.57 4.73 -15.06
N LEU A 230 -16.52 5.36 -15.60
CA LEU A 230 -15.31 4.66 -16.02
C LEU A 230 -14.65 3.96 -14.83
N ALA A 231 -14.46 4.65 -13.70
CA ALA A 231 -13.82 4.08 -12.50
C ALA A 231 -14.65 2.91 -11.95
N HIS A 232 -15.97 3.07 -11.84
CA HIS A 232 -16.87 2.01 -11.38
C HIS A 232 -16.83 0.79 -12.32
N THR A 233 -16.93 1.03 -13.62
CA THR A 233 -16.92 -0.05 -14.63
C THR A 233 -15.56 -0.75 -14.66
N LEU A 234 -14.47 -0.01 -14.49
CA LEU A 234 -13.11 -0.58 -14.39
C LEU A 234 -12.97 -1.51 -13.17
N GLN A 235 -13.61 -1.15 -12.04
CA GLN A 235 -13.66 -2.02 -10.86
C GLN A 235 -14.42 -3.32 -11.16
N VAL A 236 -15.63 -3.24 -11.75
CA VAL A 236 -16.41 -4.41 -12.15
C VAL A 236 -15.63 -5.29 -13.11
N PHE A 237 -15.02 -4.69 -14.12
CA PHE A 237 -14.20 -5.39 -15.11
C PHE A 237 -13.01 -6.11 -14.47
N THR A 238 -12.34 -5.45 -13.51
CA THR A 238 -11.24 -6.05 -12.73
C THR A 238 -11.69 -7.31 -11.99
N GLU A 239 -12.84 -7.22 -11.29
CA GLU A 239 -13.40 -8.36 -10.55
C GLU A 239 -13.79 -9.52 -11.47
N ASP A 240 -14.36 -9.22 -12.64
CA ASP A 240 -14.72 -10.25 -13.63
C ASP A 240 -13.50 -10.94 -14.23
N LEU A 241 -12.41 -10.22 -14.48
CA LEU A 241 -11.14 -10.82 -14.90
C LEU A 241 -10.57 -11.76 -13.84
N ILE A 242 -10.61 -11.38 -12.57
CA ILE A 242 -10.17 -12.24 -11.46
C ILE A 242 -11.04 -13.50 -11.36
N LYS A 243 -12.36 -13.37 -11.44
CA LYS A 243 -13.28 -14.52 -11.45
C LYS A 243 -12.99 -15.46 -12.61
N LYS A 244 -12.65 -14.91 -13.77
CA LYS A 244 -12.40 -15.69 -14.99
C LYS A 244 -11.05 -16.43 -14.97
N TYR A 245 -10.00 -15.81 -14.46
CA TYR A 245 -8.63 -16.30 -14.65
C TYR A 245 -7.93 -16.73 -13.37
N VAL A 246 -8.31 -16.23 -12.18
CA VAL A 246 -7.68 -16.58 -10.90
C VAL A 246 -8.49 -17.64 -10.15
N TYR A 247 -9.81 -17.47 -10.01
CA TYR A 247 -10.60 -18.40 -9.23
C TYR A 247 -10.55 -19.87 -9.72
N PRO A 248 -10.48 -20.15 -11.04
CA PRO A 248 -10.30 -21.53 -11.51
C PRO A 248 -8.96 -22.19 -11.12
N LEU A 249 -7.96 -21.38 -10.70
CA LEU A 249 -6.64 -21.87 -10.28
C LEU A 249 -6.58 -22.21 -8.79
N LYS A 250 -7.67 -22.02 -8.03
CA LYS A 250 -7.71 -22.32 -6.59
C LYS A 250 -7.31 -23.77 -6.33
N THR A 251 -6.29 -23.97 -5.46
CA THR A 251 -5.80 -25.29 -5.06
C THR A 251 -5.90 -25.55 -3.56
N CYS A 252 -6.14 -24.50 -2.74
CA CYS A 252 -6.36 -24.62 -1.29
C CYS A 252 -7.24 -23.48 -0.76
N ASP A 253 -7.53 -23.49 0.55
CA ASP A 253 -8.39 -22.50 1.19
C ASP A 253 -7.65 -21.26 1.73
N ASN A 254 -6.32 -21.29 1.69
CA ASN A 254 -5.48 -20.16 2.07
C ASN A 254 -5.07 -19.35 0.84
N PHE A 255 -5.15 -18.02 0.94
CA PHE A 255 -4.79 -17.11 -0.14
C PHE A 255 -3.95 -15.94 0.36
N CYS A 256 -2.90 -15.62 -0.39
CA CYS A 256 -2.09 -14.44 -0.19
C CYS A 256 -2.11 -13.55 -1.43
N ILE A 257 -2.10 -12.23 -1.24
CA ILE A 257 -1.99 -11.29 -2.35
C ILE A 257 -1.02 -10.16 -2.02
N ALA A 258 -0.17 -9.79 -2.99
CA ALA A 258 0.71 -8.62 -2.95
C ALA A 258 0.93 -8.04 -4.36
N GLY A 259 1.65 -6.93 -4.45
CA GLY A 259 1.81 -6.09 -5.64
C GLY A 259 0.88 -4.88 -5.58
N GLY A 260 1.12 -3.86 -6.41
CA GLY A 260 0.40 -2.59 -6.36
C GLY A 260 -1.11 -2.72 -6.53
N VAL A 261 -1.60 -3.73 -7.25
CA VAL A 261 -3.04 -4.00 -7.38
C VAL A 261 -3.68 -4.46 -6.06
N ALA A 262 -2.92 -5.03 -5.13
CA ALA A 262 -3.40 -5.41 -3.80
C ALA A 262 -3.79 -4.20 -2.90
N TYR A 263 -3.55 -2.97 -3.34
CA TYR A 263 -4.17 -1.78 -2.75
C TYR A 263 -5.66 -1.63 -3.06
N ASN A 264 -6.21 -2.43 -4.00
CA ASN A 264 -7.62 -2.42 -4.35
C ASN A 264 -8.47 -3.13 -3.28
N GLY A 265 -9.00 -2.33 -2.35
CA GLY A 265 -9.76 -2.84 -1.22
C GLY A 265 -11.10 -3.50 -1.59
N TYR A 266 -11.75 -3.10 -2.69
CA TYR A 266 -12.95 -3.76 -3.20
C TYR A 266 -12.63 -5.18 -3.67
N LEU A 267 -11.57 -5.32 -4.48
CA LEU A 267 -11.11 -6.62 -4.95
C LEU A 267 -10.70 -7.53 -3.79
N ASN A 268 -9.99 -7.00 -2.82
CA ASN A 268 -9.53 -7.75 -1.66
C ASN A 268 -10.68 -8.33 -0.82
N GLU A 269 -11.81 -7.64 -0.72
CA GLU A 269 -13.00 -8.18 -0.06
C GLU A 269 -13.63 -9.33 -0.85
N GLN A 270 -13.57 -9.33 -2.19
CA GLN A 270 -14.10 -10.45 -2.99
C GLN A 270 -13.32 -11.75 -2.73
N PHE A 271 -12.00 -11.68 -2.51
CA PHE A 271 -11.22 -12.89 -2.17
C PHE A 271 -11.69 -13.55 -0.88
N THR A 272 -12.18 -12.79 0.10
CA THR A 272 -12.71 -13.36 1.37
C THR A 272 -13.99 -14.16 1.17
N LYS A 273 -14.70 -13.96 0.04
CA LYS A 273 -15.89 -14.74 -0.34
C LYS A 273 -15.53 -16.04 -1.07
N HIS A 274 -14.29 -16.14 -1.58
CA HIS A 274 -13.83 -17.27 -2.38
C HIS A 274 -12.87 -18.19 -1.63
N TYR A 275 -12.05 -17.63 -0.71
CA TYR A 275 -11.09 -18.35 0.13
C TYR A 275 -11.47 -18.25 1.60
N GLU A 276 -11.20 -19.31 2.38
CA GLU A 276 -11.48 -19.31 3.81
C GLU A 276 -10.56 -18.35 4.58
N ASN A 277 -9.28 -18.34 4.23
CA ASN A 277 -8.27 -17.51 4.87
C ASN A 277 -7.60 -16.63 3.80
N VAL A 278 -7.59 -15.33 4.05
CA VAL A 278 -6.97 -14.35 3.13
C VAL A 278 -5.98 -13.49 3.91
N TYR A 279 -4.75 -13.45 3.45
CA TYR A 279 -3.70 -12.61 4.01
C TYR A 279 -3.22 -11.56 3.00
N ILE A 280 -3.18 -10.31 3.44
CA ILE A 280 -2.77 -9.14 2.66
C ILE A 280 -1.79 -8.38 3.55
N PRO A 281 -0.49 -8.35 3.24
CA PRO A 281 0.50 -7.71 4.09
C PRO A 281 0.37 -6.17 4.11
N PRO A 282 0.97 -5.47 5.09
CA PRO A 282 0.83 -4.01 5.21
C PRO A 282 1.52 -3.23 4.09
N ALA A 283 2.67 -3.68 3.61
CA ALA A 283 3.45 -3.06 2.53
C ALA A 283 3.30 -3.87 1.23
N VAL A 284 2.09 -3.84 0.65
CA VAL A 284 1.74 -4.71 -0.48
C VAL A 284 2.40 -4.32 -1.80
N GLY A 285 2.73 -3.05 -2.00
CA GLY A 285 3.34 -2.54 -3.23
C GLY A 285 4.87 -2.57 -3.19
N ASP A 286 5.49 -1.80 -4.08
CA ASP A 286 6.95 -1.74 -4.25
C ASP A 286 7.70 -1.31 -2.99
N GLU A 287 7.05 -0.59 -2.08
CA GLU A 287 7.62 -0.21 -0.79
C GLU A 287 7.90 -1.41 0.14
N GLY A 288 7.31 -2.57 -0.13
CA GLY A 288 7.55 -3.82 0.60
C GLY A 288 8.60 -4.75 -0.04
N GLN A 289 9.13 -4.41 -1.19
CA GLN A 289 10.01 -5.26 -1.99
C GLN A 289 11.29 -5.67 -1.25
N ALA A 290 11.95 -4.76 -0.53
CA ALA A 290 13.13 -5.11 0.24
C ALA A 290 12.83 -6.12 1.36
N LEU A 291 11.64 -6.05 1.96
CA LEU A 291 11.21 -7.01 2.99
C LEU A 291 11.10 -8.44 2.41
N GLY A 292 10.39 -8.59 1.28
CA GLY A 292 10.24 -9.89 0.62
C GLY A 292 11.56 -10.44 0.08
N THR A 293 12.41 -9.58 -0.46
CA THR A 293 13.74 -9.94 -0.96
C THR A 293 14.64 -10.46 0.17
N TYR A 294 14.63 -9.78 1.32
CA TYR A 294 15.35 -10.23 2.51
C TYR A 294 14.87 -11.60 2.99
N GLN A 295 13.54 -11.72 3.16
CA GLN A 295 12.93 -12.97 3.65
C GLN A 295 13.24 -14.16 2.74
N HIS A 296 13.19 -13.95 1.42
CA HIS A 296 13.53 -14.98 0.44
C HIS A 296 14.99 -15.42 0.58
N ALA A 297 15.92 -14.47 0.64
CA ALA A 297 17.34 -14.77 0.80
C ALA A 297 17.65 -15.44 2.14
N ASP A 298 17.01 -15.00 3.22
CA ASP A 298 17.20 -15.57 4.57
C ASP A 298 16.64 -17.00 4.66
N TYR A 299 15.50 -17.25 4.03
CA TYR A 299 14.93 -18.60 3.92
C TYR A 299 15.85 -19.56 3.15
N VAL A 300 16.32 -19.14 1.97
CA VAL A 300 17.12 -20.01 1.09
C VAL A 300 18.55 -20.22 1.62
N LEU A 301 19.21 -19.15 2.10
CA LEU A 301 20.62 -19.20 2.46
C LEU A 301 20.87 -19.61 3.93
N ASN A 302 19.94 -19.30 4.81
CA ASN A 302 20.07 -19.53 6.25
C ASN A 302 19.07 -20.55 6.79
N ASN A 303 18.12 -21.04 5.96
CA ASN A 303 16.99 -21.89 6.37
C ASN A 303 16.18 -21.25 7.53
N ASN A 304 16.00 -19.93 7.46
CA ASN A 304 15.32 -19.15 8.49
C ASN A 304 14.05 -18.50 7.94
N ILE A 305 12.91 -18.75 8.61
CA ILE A 305 11.64 -18.07 8.31
C ILE A 305 11.59 -16.78 9.12
N HIS A 306 12.09 -15.72 8.54
CA HIS A 306 12.04 -14.38 9.12
C HIS A 306 10.66 -13.78 8.92
N LYS A 307 9.99 -13.40 10.02
CA LYS A 307 8.76 -12.59 9.97
C LYS A 307 9.11 -11.12 10.16
N THR A 308 8.64 -10.29 9.25
CA THR A 308 8.88 -8.84 9.36
C THR A 308 7.86 -8.20 10.30
N GLU A 309 8.32 -7.20 11.05
CA GLU A 309 7.45 -6.40 11.90
C GLU A 309 6.60 -5.44 11.07
N VAL A 310 5.35 -5.23 11.48
CA VAL A 310 4.46 -4.21 10.88
C VAL A 310 5.02 -2.82 11.11
N PHE A 311 5.54 -2.58 12.31
CA PHE A 311 6.17 -1.34 12.73
C PHE A 311 7.70 -1.52 12.71
N ALA A 312 8.30 -1.41 11.53
CA ALA A 312 9.73 -1.64 11.32
C ALA A 312 10.52 -0.35 11.01
N GLY A 313 9.88 0.81 11.07
CA GLY A 313 10.55 2.10 10.92
C GLY A 313 11.36 2.50 12.16
N LYS A 314 11.91 3.71 12.15
CA LYS A 314 12.72 4.22 13.25
C LYS A 314 11.87 4.66 14.45
N GLU A 315 12.33 4.37 15.66
CA GLU A 315 11.77 4.91 16.89
C GLU A 315 12.51 6.20 17.30
N TYR A 316 11.75 7.14 17.87
CA TYR A 316 12.28 8.44 18.28
C TYR A 316 11.92 8.72 19.74
N GLU A 317 12.90 9.17 20.51
CA GLU A 317 12.67 9.74 21.84
C GLU A 317 12.13 11.17 21.71
N TYR A 318 11.16 11.52 22.55
CA TYR A 318 10.59 12.86 22.60
C TYR A 318 10.05 13.16 23.98
N ASN A 319 10.54 14.25 24.62
CA ASN A 319 10.27 14.56 26.02
C ASN A 319 9.73 16.00 26.25
N ILE A 320 9.31 16.69 25.16
CA ILE A 320 8.80 18.08 25.23
C ILE A 320 7.28 18.08 25.27
N GLY A 321 6.68 18.87 26.15
CA GLY A 321 5.22 19.00 26.32
C GLY A 321 4.73 18.37 27.62
N GLU A 322 3.44 18.49 27.87
CA GLU A 322 2.76 17.88 29.01
C GLU A 322 2.59 16.37 28.83
N LYS A 323 2.39 15.65 29.93
CA LYS A 323 2.13 14.20 29.86
C LYS A 323 0.74 13.96 29.28
N ALA A 324 0.64 13.09 28.28
CA ALA A 324 -0.62 12.74 27.64
C ALA A 324 -1.46 11.82 28.53
N ASP A 325 -2.75 12.12 28.61
CA ASP A 325 -3.77 11.27 29.23
C ASP A 325 -4.74 10.78 28.14
N TYR A 326 -4.86 9.47 27.97
CA TYR A 326 -5.75 8.86 26.98
C TYR A 326 -7.20 9.26 27.13
N LYS A 327 -7.69 9.39 28.38
CA LYS A 327 -9.08 9.80 28.66
C LYS A 327 -9.32 11.25 28.23
N MET A 328 -8.38 12.15 28.54
CA MET A 328 -8.45 13.55 28.11
C MET A 328 -8.42 13.66 26.57
N ILE A 329 -7.53 12.91 25.90
CA ILE A 329 -7.42 12.92 24.45
C ILE A 329 -8.68 12.35 23.80
N ALA A 330 -9.23 11.24 24.33
CA ALA A 330 -10.47 10.64 23.85
C ALA A 330 -11.66 11.58 24.03
N GLN A 331 -11.74 12.30 25.16
CA GLN A 331 -12.76 13.33 25.38
C GLN A 331 -12.61 14.46 24.36
N SER A 332 -11.40 14.95 24.11
CA SER A 332 -11.15 15.99 23.12
C SER A 332 -11.58 15.57 21.71
N ILE A 333 -11.35 14.30 21.32
CA ILE A 333 -11.85 13.76 20.04
C ILE A 333 -13.39 13.75 20.05
N ALA A 334 -14.01 13.31 21.14
CA ALA A 334 -15.48 13.27 21.29
C ALA A 334 -16.12 14.67 21.24
N ASP A 335 -15.35 15.71 21.60
CA ASP A 335 -15.70 17.13 21.53
C ASP A 335 -15.38 17.74 20.14
N GLY A 336 -14.97 16.92 19.16
CA GLY A 336 -14.76 17.32 17.77
C GLY A 336 -13.33 17.78 17.42
N LYS A 337 -12.34 17.57 18.29
CA LYS A 337 -10.93 17.92 18.04
C LYS A 337 -10.23 16.88 17.17
N ASN A 338 -9.37 17.35 16.26
CA ASN A 338 -8.55 16.52 15.38
C ASN A 338 -7.15 16.35 15.98
N VAL A 339 -6.72 15.10 16.13
CA VAL A 339 -5.49 14.74 16.83
C VAL A 339 -4.44 14.19 15.87
N GLY A 340 -3.28 14.83 15.81
CA GLY A 340 -2.07 14.23 15.23
C GLY A 340 -1.49 13.23 16.24
N TRP A 341 -1.35 11.96 15.83
CA TRP A 341 -0.94 10.84 16.67
C TRP A 341 0.34 10.22 16.16
N PHE A 342 1.44 10.42 16.89
CA PHE A 342 2.79 9.95 16.56
C PHE A 342 3.31 9.04 17.68
N GLN A 343 3.51 7.75 17.40
CA GLN A 343 3.86 6.75 18.40
C GLN A 343 4.99 5.84 17.90
N GLY A 344 5.92 5.45 18.77
CA GLY A 344 6.94 4.43 18.56
C GLY A 344 7.56 4.40 17.15
N LYS A 345 7.81 3.20 16.64
CA LYS A 345 8.29 2.96 15.27
C LYS A 345 7.19 3.22 14.25
N SER A 346 7.55 3.77 13.07
CA SER A 346 6.60 3.92 11.97
C SER A 346 6.22 2.57 11.36
N GLU A 347 5.01 2.50 10.83
CA GLU A 347 4.50 1.36 10.10
C GLU A 347 5.15 1.21 8.72
N SER A 348 5.34 -0.04 8.27
CA SER A 348 5.72 -0.37 6.90
C SER A 348 4.52 -0.20 5.96
N GLY A 349 4.75 0.32 4.76
CA GLY A 349 3.70 0.51 3.75
C GLY A 349 3.09 1.91 3.72
N ASN A 350 2.14 2.08 2.79
CA ASN A 350 1.55 3.39 2.46
C ASN A 350 0.32 3.76 3.32
N ARG A 351 -0.03 2.94 4.31
CA ARG A 351 -1.15 3.18 5.22
C ARG A 351 -0.66 3.57 6.60
N ALA A 352 -1.33 4.54 7.21
CA ALA A 352 -1.15 4.81 8.63
C ALA A 352 -1.98 3.78 9.43
N LEU A 353 -1.28 3.00 10.25
CA LEU A 353 -1.88 1.92 11.02
C LEU A 353 -1.93 2.22 12.53
N GLY A 354 -1.77 3.50 12.89
CA GLY A 354 -1.90 3.96 14.26
C GLY A 354 -0.62 4.45 14.92
N ASN A 355 0.50 4.53 14.19
CA ASN A 355 1.73 5.11 14.72
C ASN A 355 2.09 6.45 14.04
N ARG A 356 1.59 6.70 12.84
CA ARG A 356 1.73 7.98 12.11
C ARG A 356 0.35 8.40 11.57
N SER A 357 -0.58 8.68 12.47
CA SER A 357 -2.02 8.82 12.19
C SER A 357 -2.55 10.22 12.50
N ILE A 358 -3.64 10.60 11.85
CA ILE A 358 -4.58 11.62 12.32
C ILE A 358 -5.82 10.88 12.75
N LEU A 359 -6.26 11.15 13.98
CA LEU A 359 -7.45 10.55 14.60
C LEU A 359 -8.54 11.61 14.77
N ALA A 360 -9.79 11.23 14.48
CA ALA A 360 -10.95 12.12 14.61
C ALA A 360 -12.23 11.34 14.91
N ASP A 361 -13.30 12.07 15.23
CA ASP A 361 -14.63 11.50 15.57
C ASP A 361 -15.36 11.01 14.32
N PRO A 362 -15.66 9.71 14.18
CA PRO A 362 -16.39 9.17 13.03
C PRO A 362 -17.90 9.51 13.03
N ARG A 363 -18.45 10.02 14.15
CA ARG A 363 -19.87 10.39 14.28
C ARG A 363 -20.20 11.71 13.57
N ASN A 364 -19.20 12.57 13.39
CA ASN A 364 -19.38 13.87 12.74
C ASN A 364 -19.53 13.69 11.21
N PRO A 365 -20.68 14.03 10.60
CA PRO A 365 -20.90 13.88 9.17
C PRO A 365 -20.01 14.79 8.32
N ASP A 366 -19.58 15.95 8.85
CA ASP A 366 -18.78 16.95 8.14
C ASP A 366 -17.27 16.71 8.28
N ILE A 367 -16.85 15.74 9.10
CA ILE A 367 -15.43 15.51 9.41
C ILE A 367 -14.57 15.24 8.17
N LYS A 368 -15.15 14.59 7.15
CA LYS A 368 -14.48 14.34 5.88
C LYS A 368 -14.09 15.64 5.18
N ASP A 369 -15.00 16.57 5.08
CA ASP A 369 -14.78 17.85 4.42
C ASP A 369 -13.84 18.72 5.24
N ILE A 370 -14.02 18.77 6.57
CA ILE A 370 -13.11 19.45 7.49
C ILE A 370 -11.66 18.97 7.26
N ILE A 371 -11.39 17.68 7.36
CA ILE A 371 -10.03 17.15 7.24
C ILE A 371 -9.48 17.34 5.81
N ASN A 372 -10.30 17.12 4.76
CA ASN A 372 -9.84 17.28 3.38
C ASN A 372 -9.44 18.73 3.06
N HIS A 373 -10.22 19.73 3.53
CA HIS A 373 -9.96 21.12 3.23
C HIS A 373 -8.94 21.79 4.15
N THR A 374 -8.93 21.45 5.45
CA THR A 374 -8.13 22.20 6.44
C THR A 374 -6.80 21.54 6.81
N ILE A 375 -6.68 20.24 6.57
CA ILE A 375 -5.48 19.47 6.93
C ILE A 375 -4.81 18.86 5.70
N LYS A 376 -5.59 18.13 4.87
CA LYS A 376 -5.07 17.39 3.73
C LYS A 376 -4.87 18.22 2.47
N MET A 377 -5.62 19.31 2.29
CA MET A 377 -5.61 20.15 1.09
C MET A 377 -5.72 19.31 -0.18
N ARG A 378 -6.76 18.47 -0.27
CA ARG A 378 -6.94 17.50 -1.34
C ARG A 378 -8.40 17.39 -1.80
N GLU A 379 -8.64 16.58 -2.81
CA GLU A 379 -9.94 16.40 -3.47
C GLU A 379 -11.02 15.86 -2.50
N ASP A 380 -12.24 16.39 -2.57
CA ASP A 380 -13.36 16.10 -1.66
C ASP A 380 -13.88 14.67 -1.74
N PHE A 381 -13.76 14.04 -2.91
CA PHE A 381 -14.21 12.65 -3.09
C PHE A 381 -13.37 11.63 -2.32
N ARG A 382 -12.17 12.00 -1.84
CA ARG A 382 -11.28 11.05 -1.16
C ARG A 382 -11.83 10.69 0.22
N PRO A 383 -12.10 9.38 0.44
CA PRO A 383 -12.69 8.93 1.69
C PRO A 383 -11.67 8.83 2.82
N PHE A 384 -12.17 8.63 4.03
CA PHE A 384 -11.40 8.27 5.21
C PHE A 384 -11.74 6.86 5.67
N ALA A 385 -10.85 6.27 6.45
CA ALA A 385 -10.96 4.93 6.96
C ALA A 385 -11.29 4.95 8.47
N PRO A 386 -12.11 4.03 8.97
CA PRO A 386 -12.19 3.76 10.40
C PRO A 386 -11.04 2.86 10.85
N VAL A 387 -10.63 3.04 12.13
CA VAL A 387 -9.96 2.01 12.91
C VAL A 387 -10.92 1.58 14.02
N VAL A 388 -11.32 0.31 14.03
CA VAL A 388 -12.32 -0.26 14.94
C VAL A 388 -11.68 -1.32 15.84
N LEU A 389 -12.13 -1.41 17.09
CA LEU A 389 -11.77 -2.51 17.99
C LEU A 389 -12.19 -3.84 17.35
N GLU A 390 -11.27 -4.80 17.30
CA GLU A 390 -11.46 -6.06 16.56
C GLU A 390 -12.67 -6.84 17.07
N GLU A 391 -12.97 -6.83 18.35
CA GLU A 391 -14.12 -7.47 18.95
C GLU A 391 -15.48 -6.90 18.50
N HIS A 392 -15.51 -5.67 17.94
CA HIS A 392 -16.74 -4.96 17.55
C HIS A 392 -16.93 -4.80 16.03
N TYR A 393 -15.95 -5.15 15.17
CA TYR A 393 -16.04 -4.80 13.75
C TYR A 393 -17.28 -5.40 13.04
N LYS A 394 -17.71 -6.61 13.42
CA LYS A 394 -18.88 -7.28 12.83
C LYS A 394 -20.22 -6.60 13.13
N GLU A 395 -20.29 -5.77 14.17
CA GLU A 395 -21.49 -4.99 14.49
C GLU A 395 -21.70 -3.87 13.47
N TYR A 396 -20.62 -3.31 12.95
CA TYR A 396 -20.63 -2.12 12.08
C TYR A 396 -20.36 -2.42 10.61
N PHE A 397 -19.73 -3.55 10.29
CA PHE A 397 -19.28 -3.85 8.92
C PHE A 397 -19.67 -5.27 8.50
N ASP A 398 -20.12 -5.37 7.23
CA ASP A 398 -20.43 -6.67 6.63
C ASP A 398 -19.20 -7.27 6.00
N THR A 399 -18.42 -7.94 6.82
CA THR A 399 -17.20 -8.66 6.42
C THR A 399 -16.91 -9.83 7.35
N ARG A 400 -16.37 -10.90 6.79
CA ARG A 400 -16.14 -12.16 7.53
C ARG A 400 -14.84 -12.12 8.33
N LEU A 401 -13.79 -11.52 7.80
CA LEU A 401 -12.44 -11.56 8.38
C LEU A 401 -12.03 -10.17 8.94
N PRO A 402 -11.18 -10.11 9.97
CA PRO A 402 -10.56 -8.86 10.41
C PRO A 402 -9.62 -8.28 9.34
N SER A 403 -9.42 -6.97 9.32
CA SER A 403 -8.58 -6.24 8.36
C SER A 403 -7.53 -5.37 9.07
N PRO A 404 -6.48 -5.94 9.65
CA PRO A 404 -5.56 -5.19 10.50
C PRO A 404 -4.74 -4.13 9.75
N PHE A 405 -4.60 -4.26 8.43
CA PHE A 405 -3.73 -3.41 7.61
C PHE A 405 -4.48 -2.48 6.66
N MET A 406 -5.76 -2.16 6.97
CA MET A 406 -6.57 -1.22 6.17
C MET A 406 -6.64 -1.63 4.68
N SER A 407 -6.72 -2.93 4.42
CA SER A 407 -6.57 -3.52 3.09
C SER A 407 -7.89 -3.84 2.38
N ARG A 408 -9.05 -3.76 3.08
CA ARG A 408 -10.34 -4.18 2.53
C ARG A 408 -11.40 -3.10 2.64
N ILE A 409 -12.29 -3.05 1.64
CA ILE A 409 -13.46 -2.16 1.59
C ILE A 409 -14.70 -3.05 1.65
N CYS A 410 -15.55 -2.81 2.64
CA CYS A 410 -16.77 -3.59 2.89
C CYS A 410 -17.96 -2.69 3.21
N GLN A 411 -19.19 -3.24 3.15
CA GLN A 411 -20.42 -2.51 3.45
C GLN A 411 -20.48 -2.08 4.92
N VAL A 412 -20.95 -0.86 5.15
CA VAL A 412 -21.26 -0.32 6.47
C VAL A 412 -22.71 -0.70 6.83
N LYS A 413 -22.91 -1.23 8.05
CA LYS A 413 -24.22 -1.65 8.56
C LYS A 413 -24.89 -0.62 9.47
N SER A 414 -24.16 0.42 9.88
CA SER A 414 -24.61 1.39 10.87
C SER A 414 -24.57 2.82 10.33
N ASP A 415 -25.60 3.59 10.57
CA ASP A 415 -25.73 5.02 10.28
C ASP A 415 -25.05 5.93 11.33
N LYS A 416 -24.55 5.36 12.44
CA LYS A 416 -23.94 6.10 13.54
C LYS A 416 -22.54 6.65 13.21
N VAL A 417 -21.95 6.28 12.07
CA VAL A 417 -20.57 6.58 11.71
C VAL A 417 -20.45 7.22 10.32
N PRO A 418 -21.19 8.30 10.04
CA PRO A 418 -21.23 8.92 8.70
C PRO A 418 -19.88 9.46 8.26
N GLY A 419 -19.01 9.88 9.19
CA GLY A 419 -17.69 10.46 8.87
C GLY A 419 -16.71 9.50 8.19
N ILE A 420 -16.96 8.18 8.26
CA ILE A 420 -16.11 7.15 7.62
C ILE A 420 -16.85 6.38 6.51
N THR A 421 -18.12 6.70 6.28
CA THR A 421 -18.94 6.00 5.29
C THR A 421 -18.78 6.66 3.92
N HIS A 422 -18.41 5.86 2.91
CA HIS A 422 -18.27 6.30 1.53
C HIS A 422 -19.63 6.52 0.87
N LYS A 423 -19.65 7.13 -0.31
CA LYS A 423 -20.88 7.45 -1.06
C LYS A 423 -21.70 6.21 -1.44
N ASP A 424 -21.07 5.06 -1.61
CA ASP A 424 -21.67 3.77 -1.91
C ASP A 424 -21.99 2.93 -0.65
N ASN A 425 -22.03 3.57 0.50
CA ASN A 425 -22.24 2.94 1.81
C ASN A 425 -21.17 1.90 2.20
N THR A 426 -19.94 2.05 1.69
CA THR A 426 -18.79 1.23 2.09
C THR A 426 -17.81 1.97 2.98
N ALA A 427 -16.86 1.25 3.57
CA ALA A 427 -15.69 1.82 4.26
C ALA A 427 -14.46 0.94 4.08
N ARG A 428 -13.27 1.56 4.03
CA ARG A 428 -11.99 0.83 4.08
C ARG A 428 -11.61 0.63 5.54
N ILE A 429 -11.86 -0.55 6.08
CA ILE A 429 -11.72 -0.80 7.51
C ILE A 429 -10.28 -1.15 7.91
N GLN A 430 -9.89 -0.67 9.09
CA GLN A 430 -8.80 -1.22 9.88
C GLN A 430 -9.39 -1.82 11.16
N THR A 431 -9.06 -3.08 11.48
CA THR A 431 -9.31 -3.65 12.80
C THR A 431 -8.04 -3.54 13.65
N VAL A 432 -8.20 -3.37 14.96
CA VAL A 432 -7.09 -3.35 15.89
C VAL A 432 -7.45 -4.11 17.16
N ASN A 433 -6.54 -4.97 17.61
CA ASN A 433 -6.59 -5.57 18.94
C ASN A 433 -5.39 -5.12 19.79
N LYS A 434 -5.45 -5.41 21.10
CA LYS A 434 -4.46 -4.93 22.05
C LYS A 434 -3.03 -5.44 21.75
N SER A 435 -2.89 -6.66 21.23
CA SER A 435 -1.57 -7.23 20.91
C SER A 435 -0.92 -6.62 19.67
N GLN A 436 -1.72 -6.09 18.74
CA GLN A 436 -1.23 -5.45 17.52
C GLN A 436 -0.74 -4.02 17.76
N ASN A 437 -1.51 -3.22 18.51
CA ASN A 437 -1.16 -1.85 18.84
C ASN A 437 -1.89 -1.41 20.13
N GLU A 438 -1.25 -1.61 21.28
CA GLU A 438 -1.85 -1.35 22.58
C GLU A 438 -2.24 0.12 22.77
N LYS A 439 -1.41 1.07 22.33
CA LYS A 439 -1.69 2.49 22.49
C LYS A 439 -2.90 2.94 21.68
N LEU A 440 -2.99 2.48 20.42
CA LEU A 440 -4.13 2.75 19.55
C LEU A 440 -5.41 2.09 20.10
N TYR A 441 -5.30 0.84 20.55
CA TYR A 441 -6.42 0.14 21.20
C TYR A 441 -6.93 0.91 22.40
N ASN A 442 -6.05 1.37 23.30
CA ASN A 442 -6.42 2.06 24.52
C ASN A 442 -7.14 3.39 24.25
N ILE A 443 -6.66 4.21 23.29
CA ILE A 443 -7.34 5.48 22.96
C ILE A 443 -8.74 5.24 22.38
N ILE A 444 -8.92 4.23 21.53
CA ILE A 444 -10.23 3.87 20.98
C ILE A 444 -11.15 3.35 22.09
N ASN A 445 -10.62 2.55 23.01
CA ASN A 445 -11.40 2.02 24.14
C ASN A 445 -11.88 3.13 25.10
N GLU A 446 -11.05 4.16 25.38
CA GLU A 446 -11.49 5.33 26.13
C GLU A 446 -12.57 6.13 25.37
N PHE A 447 -12.41 6.31 24.06
CA PHE A 447 -13.43 6.94 23.21
C PHE A 447 -14.75 6.13 23.22
N TYR A 448 -14.66 4.81 23.17
CA TYR A 448 -15.82 3.91 23.24
C TYR A 448 -16.59 4.06 24.57
N LYS A 449 -15.88 4.14 25.70
CA LYS A 449 -16.52 4.38 27.03
C LYS A 449 -17.27 5.69 27.07
N ILE A 450 -16.81 6.72 26.37
CA ILE A 450 -17.43 8.06 26.35
C ILE A 450 -18.63 8.09 25.39
N THR A 451 -18.51 7.48 24.22
CA THR A 451 -19.43 7.72 23.09
C THR A 451 -20.31 6.53 22.74
N GLY A 452 -19.97 5.33 23.19
CA GLY A 452 -20.59 4.08 22.74
C GLY A 452 -20.19 3.66 21.32
N ILE A 453 -19.19 4.32 20.68
CA ILE A 453 -18.69 4.01 19.34
C ILE A 453 -17.28 3.41 19.45
N PRO A 454 -17.06 2.12 19.13
CA PRO A 454 -15.80 1.41 19.35
C PRO A 454 -14.78 1.65 18.21
N MET A 455 -14.74 2.87 17.64
CA MET A 455 -13.85 3.21 16.54
C MET A 455 -13.53 4.69 16.47
N LEU A 456 -12.43 5.01 15.78
CA LEU A 456 -12.06 6.37 15.39
C LEU A 456 -11.89 6.44 13.86
N LEU A 457 -12.04 7.62 13.28
CA LEU A 457 -11.50 7.91 11.94
C LEU A 457 -9.97 7.88 12.03
N ASN A 458 -9.33 7.14 11.13
CA ASN A 458 -7.88 7.05 11.00
C ASN A 458 -7.43 7.41 9.58
N THR A 459 -6.53 8.36 9.47
CA THR A 459 -5.86 8.70 8.22
C THR A 459 -4.38 8.99 8.45
N SER A 460 -3.57 8.95 7.38
CA SER A 460 -2.14 9.20 7.45
C SER A 460 -1.82 10.57 8.03
N PHE A 461 -0.78 10.66 8.86
CA PHE A 461 -0.32 11.93 9.42
C PHE A 461 0.57 12.66 8.41
N ASN A 462 -0.05 13.44 7.56
CA ASN A 462 0.56 14.30 6.55
C ASN A 462 -0.46 15.32 6.04
N SER A 463 -0.01 16.25 5.22
CA SER A 463 -0.85 17.08 4.36
C SER A 463 -0.71 16.60 2.91
N GLN A 464 0.02 17.32 2.05
CA GLN A 464 0.31 16.92 0.67
C GLN A 464 1.60 16.13 0.50
N ASP A 465 2.46 16.17 1.49
CA ASP A 465 3.74 15.47 1.56
C ASP A 465 3.60 14.00 2.02
N PRO A 466 4.66 13.17 1.99
CA PRO A 466 4.65 11.83 2.56
C PRO A 466 4.29 11.79 4.04
N ILE A 467 3.91 10.64 4.55
CA ILE A 467 3.64 10.42 5.98
C ILE A 467 4.83 10.93 6.81
N VAL A 468 4.55 11.62 7.92
CA VAL A 468 5.60 12.13 8.82
C VAL A 468 6.45 10.98 9.34
N GLU A 469 7.77 11.15 9.34
CA GLU A 469 8.67 10.14 9.87
C GLU A 469 9.30 10.55 11.19
N THR A 470 9.68 11.81 11.34
CA THR A 470 10.35 12.34 12.53
C THR A 470 9.41 13.20 13.39
N PRO A 471 9.70 13.38 14.70
CA PRO A 471 8.98 14.36 15.53
C PRO A 471 8.95 15.76 14.92
N ASP A 472 10.04 16.21 14.30
CA ASP A 472 10.10 17.53 13.64
C ASP A 472 9.13 17.62 12.46
N ASN A 473 8.97 16.54 11.67
CA ASN A 473 7.98 16.50 10.60
C ASN A 473 6.56 16.60 11.17
N ALA A 474 6.28 15.90 12.28
CA ALA A 474 4.99 15.94 12.95
C ALA A 474 4.67 17.35 13.47
N ILE A 475 5.63 18.00 14.15
CA ILE A 475 5.49 19.38 14.67
C ILE A 475 5.29 20.37 13.52
N LYS A 476 6.05 20.27 12.43
CA LYS A 476 5.89 21.13 11.26
C LYS A 476 4.49 20.98 10.65
N THR A 477 4.02 19.73 10.50
CA THR A 477 2.68 19.46 9.95
C THR A 477 1.59 19.97 10.90
N PHE A 478 1.73 19.75 12.22
CA PHE A 478 0.82 20.28 13.23
C PHE A 478 0.71 21.81 13.13
N LYS A 479 1.83 22.53 13.12
CA LYS A 479 1.86 24.01 13.09
C LYS A 479 1.20 24.61 11.84
N ARG A 480 1.34 23.94 10.67
CA ARG A 480 0.86 24.47 9.37
C ARG A 480 -0.56 24.05 9.00
N THR A 481 -1.18 23.14 9.73
CA THR A 481 -2.54 22.62 9.43
C THR A 481 -3.51 22.95 10.56
N ALA A 482 -4.80 22.67 10.39
CA ALA A 482 -5.82 22.87 11.40
C ALA A 482 -5.95 21.70 12.41
N LEU A 483 -4.89 20.96 12.65
CA LEU A 483 -4.85 19.99 13.77
C LEU A 483 -4.92 20.75 15.09
N ASP A 484 -5.77 20.28 16.01
CA ASP A 484 -5.99 20.91 17.33
C ASP A 484 -4.98 20.43 18.37
N ILE A 485 -4.64 19.15 18.32
CA ILE A 485 -3.79 18.47 19.30
C ILE A 485 -2.72 17.65 18.56
N LEU A 486 -1.51 17.64 19.08
CA LEU A 486 -0.44 16.74 18.67
C LEU A 486 0.02 15.90 19.86
N VAL A 487 -0.01 14.59 19.68
CA VAL A 487 0.51 13.62 20.64
C VAL A 487 1.74 12.95 20.05
N ILE A 488 2.90 13.09 20.70
CA ILE A 488 4.15 12.40 20.36
C ILE A 488 4.52 11.52 21.54
N ASN A 489 4.45 10.19 21.33
CA ASN A 489 4.63 9.18 22.38
C ASN A 489 3.68 9.43 23.57
N ASP A 490 4.21 9.89 24.71
CA ASP A 490 3.46 10.22 25.92
C ASP A 490 3.36 11.74 26.18
N ARG A 491 3.67 12.57 25.19
CA ARG A 491 3.64 14.04 25.28
C ARG A 491 2.56 14.64 24.42
N VAL A 492 1.86 15.65 24.97
CA VAL A 492 0.79 16.37 24.28
C VAL A 492 1.11 17.84 24.12
N MET A 493 0.73 18.39 22.99
CA MET A 493 0.74 19.82 22.66
C MET A 493 -0.63 20.20 22.09
N CYS A 494 -1.19 21.31 22.53
CA CYS A 494 -2.45 21.89 22.07
C CYS A 494 -2.19 23.22 21.36
N LYS A 495 -3.09 23.62 20.44
CA LYS A 495 -3.19 25.00 19.92
C LYS A 495 -4.13 25.82 20.75
#